data_c4c31281848723f85fb1a78f8eadd158
#
_entry.id   c4c31281848723f85fb1a78f8eadd158
#
_cell.length_a   1.000
_cell.length_b   1.000
_cell.length_c   1.000
_cell.angle_alpha   90.00
_cell.angle_beta   90.00
_cell.angle_gamma   90.00
#
_symmetry.space_group_name_H-M   'P 1'
#
loop_
_entity.id
_entity.type
_entity.pdbx_description
1 polymer ?
#
loop_
_entity_poly.entity_id
_entity_poly.type
_entity_poly.pdbx_seq_one_letter_code
_entity_poly.pdbx_strand_id
1 'polypeptide(L)'
;MAETSEFFEKYMPEKLVAKPDLAASVKAIFQFDITGAGTWTIDLLTPPGAVREGAAENAGCVITVAKADWEKLLDNPSYAMQLFMTGKLKASNVGLAMQLQKILG
;
A
#
# COMPACT_ATOMS: atom_id res chain seq x y z
N MET A 1 17.05 -0.11 -5.48
CA MET A 1 16.14 0.80 -4.76
C MET A 1 14.79 0.84 -5.46
N ALA A 2 13.70 0.63 -4.74
CA ALA A 2 12.37 0.61 -5.32
C ALA A 2 11.89 2.02 -5.65
N GLU A 3 11.28 2.17 -6.82
CA GLU A 3 10.61 3.40 -7.22
C GLU A 3 9.12 3.28 -6.96
N THR A 4 8.49 4.38 -6.55
CA THR A 4 7.07 4.37 -6.21
C THR A 4 6.19 3.96 -7.38
N SER A 5 6.36 4.57 -8.55
CA SER A 5 5.55 4.23 -9.72
C SER A 5 5.77 2.79 -10.17
N GLU A 6 7.01 2.32 -10.17
CA GLU A 6 7.33 0.95 -10.54
C GLU A 6 6.68 -0.06 -9.61
N PHE A 7 6.64 0.24 -8.30
CA PHE A 7 5.98 -0.62 -7.35
C PHE A 7 4.50 -0.83 -7.70
N PHE A 8 3.78 0.27 -7.96
CA PHE A 8 2.34 0.19 -8.22
C PHE A 8 2.01 -0.30 -9.63
N GLU A 9 2.84 0.04 -10.62
CA GLU A 9 2.55 -0.28 -12.02
C GLU A 9 3.03 -1.66 -12.45
N LYS A 10 4.08 -2.16 -11.80
CA LYS A 10 4.71 -3.42 -12.20
C LYS A 10 4.74 -4.43 -11.06
N TYR A 11 5.39 -4.10 -9.96
CA TYR A 11 5.65 -5.05 -8.88
C TYR A 11 4.35 -5.55 -8.23
N MET A 12 3.46 -4.64 -7.87
CA MET A 12 2.23 -5.00 -7.17
C MET A 12 1.26 -5.81 -8.03
N PRO A 13 0.99 -5.44 -9.30
CA PRO A 13 0.15 -6.27 -10.15
C PRO A 13 0.69 -7.69 -10.32
N GLU A 14 2.00 -7.85 -10.49
CA GLU A 14 2.62 -9.17 -10.59
C GLU A 14 2.45 -9.97 -9.30
N LYS A 15 2.61 -9.31 -8.16
CA LYS A 15 2.44 -9.95 -6.85
C LYS A 15 1.01 -10.43 -6.64
N LEU A 16 0.02 -9.65 -7.05
CA LEU A 16 -1.38 -10.03 -6.93
C LEU A 16 -1.71 -11.27 -7.76
N VAL A 17 -1.15 -11.38 -8.95
CA VAL A 17 -1.33 -12.57 -9.79
C VAL A 17 -0.65 -13.79 -9.17
N ALA A 18 0.55 -13.60 -8.62
CA ALA A 18 1.32 -14.68 -8.01
C ALA A 18 0.73 -15.15 -6.68
N LYS A 19 0.09 -14.24 -5.94
CA LYS A 19 -0.46 -14.53 -4.60
C LYS A 19 -1.92 -14.07 -4.50
N PRO A 20 -2.86 -14.75 -5.17
CA PRO A 20 -4.27 -14.33 -5.12
C PRO A 20 -4.88 -14.42 -3.71
N ASP A 21 -4.31 -15.23 -2.84
CA ASP A 21 -4.77 -15.37 -1.45
C ASP A 21 -4.58 -14.08 -0.65
N LEU A 22 -3.71 -13.18 -1.10
CA LEU A 22 -3.48 -11.91 -0.43
C LEU A 22 -4.77 -11.09 -0.35
N ALA A 23 -5.49 -10.97 -1.46
CA ALA A 23 -6.77 -10.27 -1.48
C ALA A 23 -7.79 -10.94 -0.57
N ALA A 24 -7.84 -12.28 -0.61
CA ALA A 24 -8.77 -13.03 0.23
C ALA A 24 -8.50 -12.84 1.72
N SER A 25 -7.23 -12.66 2.11
CA SER A 25 -6.87 -12.50 3.51
C SER A 25 -7.03 -11.07 4.00
N VAL A 26 -6.81 -10.07 3.15
CA VAL A 26 -6.90 -8.64 3.53
C VAL A 26 -8.31 -8.10 3.39
N LYS A 27 -8.98 -8.35 2.27
CA LYS A 27 -10.37 -7.96 1.97
C LYS A 27 -10.66 -6.48 2.23
N ALA A 28 -9.81 -5.61 1.71
CA ALA A 28 -9.97 -4.17 1.90
C ALA A 28 -9.45 -3.40 0.70
N ILE A 29 -9.87 -2.14 0.60
CA ILE A 29 -9.37 -1.21 -0.41
C ILE A 29 -8.42 -0.24 0.29
N PHE A 30 -7.18 -0.17 -0.19
CA PHE A 30 -6.18 0.77 0.31
C PHE A 30 -5.95 1.87 -0.70
N GLN A 31 -5.96 3.12 -0.23
CA GLN A 31 -5.55 4.26 -1.02
C GLN A 31 -4.21 4.75 -0.46
N PHE A 32 -3.25 4.96 -1.35
CA PHE A 32 -1.91 5.41 -0.98
C PHE A 32 -1.67 6.81 -1.51
N ASP A 33 -1.66 7.78 -0.61
CA ASP A 33 -1.33 9.17 -0.93
C ASP A 33 0.16 9.37 -0.66
N ILE A 34 0.97 9.28 -1.71
CA ILE A 34 2.41 9.40 -1.61
C ILE A 34 2.80 10.83 -1.94
N THR A 35 3.08 11.63 -0.94
CA THR A 35 3.42 13.04 -1.11
C THR A 35 4.68 13.17 -1.96
N GLY A 36 4.57 13.87 -3.06
CA GLY A 36 5.67 14.05 -4.01
C GLY A 36 5.70 13.02 -5.14
N ALA A 37 4.82 12.02 -5.11
CA ALA A 37 4.77 11.00 -6.16
C ALA A 37 3.38 10.86 -6.79
N GLY A 38 2.31 10.85 -5.98
CA GLY A 38 0.95 10.71 -6.48
C GLY A 38 0.08 9.86 -5.59
N THR A 39 -1.08 9.47 -6.10
CA THR A 39 -2.07 8.68 -5.39
C THR A 39 -2.34 7.40 -6.17
N TRP A 40 -2.37 6.27 -5.47
CA TRP A 40 -2.70 4.96 -6.04
C TRP A 40 -3.68 4.21 -5.15
N THR A 41 -4.44 3.30 -5.75
CA THR A 41 -5.40 2.46 -5.05
C THR A 41 -5.05 1.00 -5.28
N ILE A 42 -5.03 0.23 -4.20
CA ILE A 42 -4.92 -1.24 -4.26
C ILE A 42 -6.25 -1.80 -3.76
N ASP A 43 -7.01 -2.40 -4.67
CA ASP A 43 -8.32 -2.98 -4.37
C ASP A 43 -8.16 -4.48 -4.12
N LEU A 44 -8.38 -4.89 -2.88
CA LEU A 44 -8.25 -6.29 -2.46
C LEU A 44 -9.58 -6.89 -2.03
N LEU A 45 -10.71 -6.29 -2.42
CA LEU A 45 -12.04 -6.84 -2.09
C LEU A 45 -12.34 -8.11 -2.86
N THR A 46 -11.90 -8.17 -4.12
CA THR A 46 -12.16 -9.31 -5.00
C THR A 46 -10.85 -9.89 -5.49
N PRO A 47 -10.56 -11.16 -5.20
CA PRO A 47 -9.32 -11.80 -5.69
C PRO A 47 -9.26 -11.80 -7.22
N PRO A 48 -8.08 -11.65 -7.81
CA PRO A 48 -6.77 -11.51 -7.16
C PRO A 48 -6.47 -10.09 -6.67
N GLY A 49 -7.34 -9.13 -6.93
CA GLY A 49 -7.14 -7.73 -6.63
C GLY A 49 -6.73 -6.92 -7.84
N ALA A 50 -6.71 -5.61 -7.67
CA ALA A 50 -6.34 -4.69 -8.75
C ALA A 50 -5.58 -3.49 -8.20
N VAL A 51 -4.72 -2.91 -9.04
CA VAL A 51 -3.98 -1.69 -8.71
C VAL A 51 -4.32 -0.65 -9.78
N ARG A 52 -4.62 0.58 -9.36
CA ARG A 52 -4.86 1.67 -10.30
C ARG A 52 -4.32 2.97 -9.75
N GLU A 53 -4.00 3.90 -10.64
CA GLU A 53 -3.64 5.25 -10.29
C GLU A 53 -4.91 6.03 -9.95
N GLY A 54 -4.82 6.92 -8.96
CA GLY A 54 -5.94 7.75 -8.56
C GLY A 54 -6.53 7.34 -7.22
N ALA A 55 -7.46 8.16 -6.72
CA ALA A 55 -8.12 7.94 -5.43
C ALA A 55 -9.24 6.90 -5.54
N ALA A 56 -9.50 6.21 -4.43
CA ALA A 56 -10.60 5.27 -4.33
C ALA A 56 -11.83 5.97 -3.77
N GLU A 57 -13.02 5.58 -4.24
CA GLU A 57 -14.27 6.11 -3.71
C GLU A 57 -14.57 5.55 -2.32
N ASN A 58 -14.21 4.29 -2.09
CA ASN A 58 -14.56 3.54 -0.88
C ASN A 58 -13.34 2.95 -0.21
N ALA A 59 -12.29 3.76 -0.03
CA ALA A 59 -11.08 3.26 0.63
C ALA A 59 -11.38 2.91 2.09
N GLY A 60 -11.08 1.66 2.46
CA GLY A 60 -11.16 1.24 3.86
C GLY A 60 -10.02 1.82 4.69
N CYS A 61 -8.90 2.10 4.06
CA CYS A 61 -7.75 2.71 4.70
C CYS A 61 -7.05 3.65 3.72
N VAL A 62 -6.78 4.87 4.14
CA VAL A 62 -5.97 5.83 3.38
C VAL A 62 -4.62 5.96 4.08
N ILE A 63 -3.56 5.65 3.36
CA ILE A 63 -2.19 5.74 3.84
C ILE A 63 -1.56 6.99 3.25
N THR A 64 -1.07 7.88 4.11
CA THR A 64 -0.39 9.10 3.68
C THR A 64 1.05 9.07 4.17
N VAL A 65 1.99 9.19 3.24
CA VAL A 65 3.42 9.12 3.54
C VAL A 65 4.20 9.85 2.46
N ALA A 66 5.35 10.45 2.83
CA ALA A 66 6.21 11.11 1.87
C ALA A 66 6.92 10.09 0.98
N LYS A 67 7.22 10.48 -0.26
CA LYS A 67 7.88 9.61 -1.25
C LYS A 67 9.16 8.97 -0.70
N ALA A 68 10.03 9.75 -0.07
CA ALA A 68 11.29 9.25 0.44
C ALA A 68 11.08 8.17 1.51
N ASP A 69 10.14 8.40 2.42
CA ASP A 69 9.82 7.43 3.47
C ASP A 69 9.14 6.19 2.90
N TRP A 70 8.27 6.37 1.89
CA TRP A 70 7.62 5.26 1.21
C TRP A 70 8.65 4.34 0.53
N GLU A 71 9.63 4.91 -0.12
CA GLU A 71 10.67 4.11 -0.80
C GLU A 71 11.55 3.37 0.19
N LYS A 72 11.83 3.97 1.36
CA LYS A 72 12.51 3.25 2.44
C LYS A 72 11.68 2.07 2.94
N LEU A 73 10.37 2.27 3.03
CA LEU A 73 9.42 1.25 3.44
C LEU A 73 9.38 0.08 2.46
N LEU A 74 9.46 0.37 1.16
CA LEU A 74 9.48 -0.67 0.13
C LEU A 74 10.74 -1.54 0.23
N ASP A 75 11.88 -0.93 0.58
CA ASP A 75 13.12 -1.67 0.78
C ASP A 75 13.09 -2.48 2.07
N ASN A 76 12.38 -2.01 3.09
CA ASN A 76 12.28 -2.68 4.39
C ASN A 76 10.87 -2.50 4.96
N PRO A 77 9.95 -3.44 4.70
CA PRO A 77 8.56 -3.32 5.17
C PRO A 77 8.39 -3.19 6.68
N SER A 78 9.32 -3.70 7.47
CA SER A 78 9.24 -3.57 8.93
C SER A 78 9.40 -2.12 9.40
N TYR A 79 9.88 -1.22 8.54
CA TYR A 79 10.04 0.19 8.84
C TYR A 79 8.69 0.92 8.99
N ALA A 80 7.60 0.30 8.55
CA ALA A 80 6.26 0.89 8.63
C ALA A 80 5.88 1.28 10.05
N MET A 81 6.17 0.43 11.02
CA MET A 81 5.84 0.70 12.41
C MET A 81 6.56 1.94 12.92
N GLN A 82 7.84 2.07 12.59
CA GLN A 82 8.64 3.23 12.99
C GLN A 82 8.10 4.52 12.37
N LEU A 83 7.77 4.49 11.08
CA LEU A 83 7.20 5.65 10.40
C LEU A 83 5.86 6.05 11.00
N PHE A 84 5.04 5.06 11.36
CA PHE A 84 3.75 5.30 11.99
C PHE A 84 3.93 5.95 13.36
N MET A 85 4.83 5.42 14.18
CA MET A 85 5.05 5.93 15.54
C MET A 85 5.64 7.34 15.58
N THR A 86 6.42 7.71 14.55
CA THR A 86 7.02 9.04 14.45
C THR A 86 6.13 10.03 13.71
N GLY A 87 4.92 9.62 13.29
CA GLY A 87 3.98 10.49 12.58
C GLY A 87 4.31 10.74 11.12
N LYS A 88 5.27 10.02 10.56
CA LYS A 88 5.66 10.16 9.15
C LYS A 88 4.78 9.34 8.23
N LEU A 89 4.12 8.33 8.75
CA LEU A 89 3.12 7.55 8.03
C LEU A 89 1.79 7.70 8.77
N LYS A 90 0.76 8.12 8.06
CA LYS A 90 -0.59 8.28 8.61
C LYS A 90 -1.53 7.28 7.98
N ALA A 91 -2.44 6.75 8.77
CA ALA A 91 -3.42 5.78 8.30
C ALA A 91 -4.79 6.14 8.87
N SER A 92 -5.81 6.14 8.01
CA SER A 92 -7.19 6.42 8.45
C SER A 92 -7.78 5.26 9.24
N ASN A 93 -7.24 4.05 9.06
CA ASN A 93 -7.67 2.86 9.78
C ASN A 93 -6.44 2.07 10.22
N VAL A 94 -6.11 2.17 11.50
CA VAL A 94 -4.89 1.55 12.06
C VAL A 94 -4.95 0.02 11.95
N GLY A 95 -6.11 -0.58 12.18
CA GLY A 95 -6.25 -2.03 12.07
C GLY A 95 -5.93 -2.54 10.67
N LEU A 96 -6.42 -1.85 9.63
CA LEU A 96 -6.10 -2.22 8.26
C LEU A 96 -4.66 -1.88 7.91
N ALA A 97 -4.12 -0.78 8.46
CA ALA A 97 -2.72 -0.40 8.20
C ALA A 97 -1.74 -1.49 8.62
N MET A 98 -2.07 -2.26 9.65
CA MET A 98 -1.22 -3.36 10.07
C MET A 98 -1.12 -4.48 9.03
N GLN A 99 -2.03 -4.51 8.06
CA GLN A 99 -1.98 -5.47 6.95
C GLN A 99 -0.95 -5.07 5.88
N LEU A 100 -0.40 -3.85 5.97
CA LEU A 100 0.61 -3.40 5.00
C LEU A 100 1.80 -4.34 4.90
N GLN A 101 2.23 -4.95 6.00
CA GLN A 101 3.34 -5.87 5.97
C GLN A 101 3.04 -7.10 5.09
N LYS A 102 1.80 -7.54 5.04
CA LYS A 102 1.39 -8.62 4.14
C LYS A 102 1.42 -8.17 2.69
N ILE A 103 1.03 -6.93 2.44
CA ILE A 103 1.00 -6.37 1.09
C ILE A 103 2.42 -6.13 0.57
N LEU A 104 3.30 -5.61 1.42
CA LEU A 104 4.65 -5.22 1.06
C LEU A 104 5.67 -6.34 1.23
N GLY A 105 5.38 -7.28 2.09
CA GLY A 105 6.29 -8.39 2.44
C GLY A 105 6.46 -9.50 1.43
#